data_462ca49d729c1a76a8c9d8f9f2859cfa
#
_entry.id   462ca49d729c1a76a8c9d8f9f2859cfa
#
_cell.length_a   1.000
_cell.length_b   1.000
_cell.length_c   1.000
_cell.angle_alpha   90.00
_cell.angle_beta   90.00
_cell.angle_gamma   90.00
#
_symmetry.space_group_name_H-M   'P 1'
#
loop_
_entity.id
_entity.type
_entity.pdbx_description
1 polymer ?
#
loop_
_entity_poly.entity_id
_entity_poly.type
_entity_poly.pdbx_seq_one_letter_code
_entity_poly.pdbx_strand_id
1 'polypeptide(L)'
;MQIKELLYTNRMIPVLTINDLDDTLPLCSALVAGGLTVIEITLRTEPALVAVEMISKELPEINVGVGTLLDPMDLNRAKNSGACFAVSPGLNMDLVEQAQKDNLAYLPGIQTSSEAM
;
A
#
# COMPACT_ATOMS: atom_id res chain seq x y z
N MET A 1 -4.40 -4.30 -11.46
CA MET A 1 -3.64 -3.09 -11.84
C MET A 1 -2.15 -3.39 -11.71
N GLN A 2 -1.39 -3.00 -12.69
CA GLN A 2 0.07 -3.15 -12.62
C GLN A 2 0.69 -1.92 -11.96
N ILE A 3 1.78 -2.12 -11.20
CA ILE A 3 2.45 -1.03 -10.47
C ILE A 3 2.89 0.09 -11.41
N LYS A 4 3.34 -0.23 -12.61
CA LYS A 4 3.75 0.77 -13.61
C LYS A 4 2.61 1.73 -13.98
N GLU A 5 1.42 1.19 -14.22
CA GLU A 5 0.25 1.98 -14.58
C GLU A 5 -0.15 2.91 -13.44
N LEU A 6 -0.13 2.40 -12.22
CA LEU A 6 -0.43 3.16 -11.02
C LEU A 6 0.54 4.33 -10.83
N LEU A 7 1.85 4.10 -11.01
CA LEU A 7 2.87 5.12 -10.87
C LEU A 7 2.87 6.14 -12.04
N TYR A 8 2.45 5.72 -13.23
CA TYR A 8 2.41 6.60 -14.41
C TYR A 8 1.35 7.68 -14.28
N THR A 9 0.20 7.31 -13.73
CA THR A 9 -0.94 8.22 -13.55
C THR A 9 -0.86 9.05 -12.27
N ASN A 10 -0.08 8.59 -11.30
CA ASN A 10 -0.01 9.23 -9.98
C ASN A 10 1.44 9.49 -9.59
N ARG A 11 1.87 10.75 -9.74
CA ARG A 11 3.26 11.15 -9.46
C ARG A 11 3.52 11.41 -7.97
N MET A 12 2.47 11.50 -7.18
CA MET A 12 2.54 11.75 -5.75
C MET A 12 1.66 10.73 -5.03
N ILE A 13 2.25 10.02 -4.10
CA ILE A 13 1.57 9.04 -3.27
C ILE A 13 1.79 9.42 -1.82
N PRO A 14 0.75 9.93 -1.13
CA PRO A 14 0.87 10.21 0.30
C PRO A 14 1.05 8.91 1.09
N VAL A 15 1.95 8.97 2.06
CA VAL A 15 2.24 7.88 2.99
C VAL A 15 1.66 8.24 4.34
N LEU A 16 0.69 7.46 4.79
CA LEU A 16 -0.06 7.75 6.01
C LEU A 16 0.24 6.75 7.10
N THR A 17 0.34 7.26 8.32
CA THR A 17 0.35 6.47 9.54
C THR A 17 -0.96 6.71 10.28
N ILE A 18 -1.81 5.69 10.40
CA ILE A 18 -3.11 5.78 11.04
C ILE A 18 -2.98 5.33 12.50
N ASN A 19 -3.14 6.26 13.42
CA ASN A 19 -3.13 5.97 14.86
C ASN A 19 -4.55 5.81 15.42
N ASP A 20 -5.51 6.54 14.85
CA ASP A 20 -6.91 6.49 15.22
C ASP A 20 -7.75 6.18 13.97
N LEU A 21 -8.55 5.11 14.04
CA LEU A 21 -9.43 4.71 12.93
C LEU A 21 -10.44 5.79 12.55
N ASP A 22 -10.86 6.63 13.49
CA ASP A 22 -11.82 7.70 13.23
C ASP A 22 -11.27 8.77 12.29
N ASP A 23 -9.96 8.89 12.17
CA ASP A 23 -9.30 9.82 11.25
C ASP A 23 -9.22 9.30 9.82
N THR A 24 -9.39 8.00 9.60
CA THR A 24 -9.13 7.34 8.31
C THR A 24 -9.95 7.91 7.17
N LEU A 25 -11.26 7.83 7.26
CA LEU A 25 -12.13 8.27 6.17
C LEU A 25 -12.12 9.78 5.96
N PRO A 26 -12.15 10.64 7.01
CA PRO A 26 -12.06 12.08 6.82
C PRO A 26 -10.75 12.51 6.13
N LEU A 27 -9.62 11.93 6.54
CA LEU A 27 -8.32 12.25 5.95
C LEU A 27 -8.26 11.81 4.48
N CYS A 28 -8.66 10.58 4.18
CA CYS A 28 -8.64 10.06 2.83
C CYS A 28 -9.62 10.79 1.91
N SER A 29 -10.79 11.15 2.41
CA SER A 29 -11.77 11.97 1.66
C SER A 29 -11.19 13.34 1.31
N ALA A 30 -10.46 13.96 2.23
CA ALA A 30 -9.80 15.25 1.99
C ALA A 30 -8.70 15.12 0.91
N LEU A 31 -7.94 14.03 0.92
CA LEU A 31 -6.91 13.78 -0.10
C LEU A 31 -7.53 13.57 -1.48
N VAL A 32 -8.62 12.82 -1.56
CA VAL A 32 -9.37 12.65 -2.83
C VAL A 32 -9.90 13.97 -3.34
N ALA A 33 -10.46 14.79 -2.47
CA ALA A 33 -10.93 16.13 -2.85
C ALA A 33 -9.80 17.01 -3.40
N GLY A 34 -8.57 16.79 -2.94
CA GLY A 34 -7.35 17.42 -3.46
C GLY A 34 -6.78 16.78 -4.73
N GLY A 35 -7.40 15.71 -5.25
CA GLY A 35 -6.98 15.05 -6.48
C GLY A 35 -6.04 13.86 -6.30
N LEU A 36 -5.82 13.40 -5.07
CA LEU A 36 -4.94 12.25 -4.78
C LEU A 36 -5.79 10.98 -4.62
N THR A 37 -5.62 10.05 -5.55
CA THR A 37 -6.39 8.80 -5.61
C THR A 37 -5.56 7.54 -5.35
N VAL A 38 -4.28 7.71 -5.02
CA VAL A 38 -3.39 6.61 -4.60
C VAL A 38 -2.82 6.96 -3.23
N ILE A 39 -2.98 6.08 -2.27
CA ILE A 39 -2.60 6.33 -0.87
C ILE A 39 -1.94 5.07 -0.32
N GLU A 40 -0.82 5.25 0.37
CA GLU A 40 -0.12 4.19 1.09
C GLU A 40 -0.38 4.29 2.59
N ILE A 41 -0.84 3.22 3.20
CA ILE A 41 -0.98 3.08 4.66
C ILE A 41 0.19 2.26 5.19
N THR A 42 0.96 2.82 6.11
CA THR A 42 2.08 2.09 6.72
C THR A 42 1.59 1.08 7.74
N LEU A 43 2.16 -0.13 7.72
CA LEU A 43 1.85 -1.18 8.70
C LEU A 43 2.64 -0.98 10.01
N ARG A 44 2.71 0.26 10.49
CA ARG A 44 3.44 0.63 11.72
C ARG A 44 2.54 0.68 12.94
N THR A 45 1.24 0.68 12.75
CA THR A 45 0.25 0.79 13.81
C THR A 45 -0.72 -0.39 13.77
N GLU A 46 -1.32 -0.70 14.91
CA GLU A 46 -2.28 -1.79 15.01
C GLU A 46 -3.52 -1.60 14.11
N PRO A 47 -4.13 -0.40 13.99
CA PRO A 47 -5.31 -0.20 13.17
C PRO A 47 -5.06 -0.16 11.66
N ALA A 48 -3.81 -0.26 11.18
CA ALA A 48 -3.45 -0.05 9.79
C ALA A 48 -4.27 -0.93 8.80
N LEU A 49 -4.33 -2.24 9.03
CA LEU A 49 -5.05 -3.15 8.13
C LEU A 49 -6.57 -2.91 8.14
N VAL A 50 -7.14 -2.56 9.28
CA VAL A 50 -8.55 -2.19 9.38
C VAL A 50 -8.81 -0.89 8.61
N ALA A 51 -7.89 0.07 8.70
CA ALA A 51 -7.97 1.30 7.90
C ALA A 51 -7.95 1.01 6.40
N VAL A 52 -7.09 0.12 5.93
CA VAL A 52 -7.05 -0.32 4.53
C VAL A 52 -8.38 -0.91 4.10
N GLU A 53 -8.96 -1.77 4.91
CA GLU A 53 -10.26 -2.38 4.63
C GLU A 53 -11.38 -1.33 4.56
N MET A 54 -11.41 -0.38 5.49
CA MET A 54 -12.37 0.73 5.49
C MET A 54 -12.26 1.56 4.20
N ILE A 55 -11.04 1.95 3.82
CA ILE A 55 -10.82 2.73 2.59
C ILE A 55 -11.27 1.94 1.37
N SER A 56 -10.90 0.68 1.28
CA SER A 56 -11.25 -0.19 0.16
C SER A 56 -12.76 -0.32 -0.04
N LYS A 57 -13.52 -0.37 1.05
CA LYS A 57 -14.99 -0.50 1.01
C LYS A 57 -15.72 0.83 0.84
N GLU A 58 -15.30 1.86 1.58
CA GLU A 58 -16.04 3.12 1.67
C GLU A 58 -15.61 4.15 0.63
N LEU A 59 -14.37 4.06 0.15
CA LEU A 59 -13.79 5.00 -0.82
C LEU A 59 -13.20 4.22 -2.01
N PRO A 60 -14.05 3.58 -2.85
CA PRO A 60 -13.59 2.71 -3.93
C PRO A 60 -12.81 3.44 -5.03
N GLU A 61 -12.89 4.76 -5.12
CA GLU A 61 -12.08 5.58 -6.01
C GLU A 61 -10.59 5.62 -5.63
N ILE A 62 -10.25 5.23 -4.39
CA ILE A 62 -8.87 5.20 -3.92
C ILE A 62 -8.24 3.84 -4.21
N ASN A 63 -7.06 3.86 -4.83
CA ASN A 63 -6.16 2.72 -4.89
C ASN A 63 -5.30 2.73 -3.62
N VAL A 64 -5.75 2.02 -2.59
CA VAL A 64 -5.04 1.95 -1.32
C VAL A 64 -3.98 0.86 -1.36
N GLY A 65 -2.78 1.19 -0.94
CA GLY A 65 -1.68 0.26 -0.78
C GLY A 65 -1.18 0.24 0.65
N VAL A 66 -0.26 -0.66 0.91
CA VAL A 66 0.39 -0.82 2.22
C VAL A 66 1.89 -0.66 2.10
N GLY A 67 2.51 -0.10 3.14
CA GLY A 67 3.95 0.04 3.24
C GLY A 67 4.50 -0.52 4.53
N THR A 68 5.81 -0.53 4.63
CA THR A 68 6.55 -1.05 5.80
C THR A 68 6.31 -2.55 6.00
N LEU A 69 6.23 -3.29 4.90
CA LEU A 69 6.12 -4.76 4.93
C LEU A 69 7.46 -5.37 5.33
N LEU A 70 7.44 -6.28 6.28
CA LEU A 70 8.64 -6.97 6.77
C LEU A 70 8.53 -8.50 6.63
N ASP A 71 7.31 -9.02 6.52
CA ASP A 71 7.02 -10.45 6.53
C ASP A 71 6.09 -10.82 5.37
N PRO A 72 6.29 -11.97 4.69
CA PRO A 72 5.38 -12.45 3.63
C PRO A 72 3.92 -12.56 4.06
N MET A 73 3.64 -12.85 5.32
CA MET A 73 2.25 -12.88 5.83
C MET A 73 1.59 -11.51 5.79
N ASP A 74 2.36 -10.43 5.90
CA ASP A 74 1.83 -9.07 5.79
C ASP A 74 1.24 -8.81 4.40
N LEU A 75 1.85 -9.37 3.35
CA LEU A 75 1.32 -9.29 1.98
C LEU A 75 -0.04 -9.95 1.86
N ASN A 76 -0.18 -11.14 2.42
CA ASN A 76 -1.43 -11.89 2.39
C ASN A 76 -2.53 -11.13 3.17
N ARG A 77 -2.20 -10.62 4.35
CA ARG A 77 -3.11 -9.80 5.15
C ARG A 77 -3.53 -8.53 4.43
N ALA A 78 -2.57 -7.86 3.80
CA ALA A 78 -2.83 -6.65 3.02
C ALA A 78 -3.78 -6.91 1.86
N LYS A 79 -3.55 -7.96 1.09
CA LYS A 79 -4.43 -8.35 -0.01
C LYS A 79 -5.84 -8.66 0.48
N ASN A 80 -5.95 -9.41 1.56
CA ASN A 80 -7.26 -9.77 2.16
C ASN A 80 -8.00 -8.53 2.69
N SER A 81 -7.28 -7.47 3.08
CA SER A 81 -7.87 -6.19 3.49
C SER A 81 -8.26 -5.29 2.32
N GLY A 82 -7.93 -5.67 1.08
CA GLY A 82 -8.29 -4.92 -0.12
C GLY A 82 -7.19 -4.02 -0.67
N ALA A 83 -5.94 -4.18 -0.24
CA ALA A 83 -4.82 -3.43 -0.79
C ALA A 83 -4.59 -3.75 -2.27
N CYS A 84 -4.33 -2.71 -3.06
CA CYS A 84 -4.03 -2.82 -4.50
C CYS A 84 -2.55 -2.99 -4.79
N PHE A 85 -1.69 -2.54 -3.86
CA PHE A 85 -0.24 -2.61 -4.00
C PHE A 85 0.44 -2.67 -2.64
N ALA A 86 1.71 -3.03 -2.66
CA ALA A 86 2.53 -3.13 -1.47
C ALA A 86 3.93 -2.55 -1.70
N VAL A 87 4.49 -1.95 -0.67
CA VAL A 87 5.84 -1.36 -0.67
C VAL A 87 6.59 -1.87 0.56
N SER A 88 7.85 -2.23 0.40
CA SER A 88 8.71 -2.59 1.51
C SER A 88 9.93 -1.68 1.61
N PRO A 89 10.52 -1.49 2.81
CA PRO A 89 11.69 -0.63 2.98
C PRO A 89 12.95 -1.18 2.32
N GLY A 90 13.02 -2.49 2.11
CA GLY A 90 14.16 -3.15 1.48
C GLY A 90 13.74 -4.35 0.63
N LEU A 91 14.64 -4.82 -0.22
CA LEU A 91 14.43 -5.98 -1.05
C LEU A 91 14.49 -7.28 -0.21
N ASN A 92 13.43 -8.04 -0.28
CA ASN A 92 13.34 -9.38 0.31
C ASN A 92 12.70 -10.32 -0.71
N MET A 93 13.44 -11.36 -1.12
CA MET A 93 12.98 -12.29 -2.14
C MET A 93 11.75 -13.09 -1.72
N ASP A 94 11.60 -13.39 -0.44
CA ASP A 94 10.40 -14.07 0.07
C ASP A 94 9.15 -13.21 -0.14
N LEU A 95 9.28 -11.87 0.03
CA LEU A 95 8.20 -10.92 -0.27
C LEU A 95 7.90 -10.87 -1.77
N VAL A 96 8.93 -10.90 -2.61
CA VAL A 96 8.76 -10.91 -4.07
C VAL A 96 7.97 -12.15 -4.50
N GLU A 97 8.39 -13.33 -4.03
CA GLU A 97 7.72 -14.60 -4.36
C GLU A 97 6.27 -14.63 -3.85
N GLN A 98 6.04 -14.15 -2.64
CA GLN A 98 4.69 -14.10 -2.09
C GLN A 98 3.79 -13.13 -2.85
N ALA A 99 4.32 -11.96 -3.23
CA ALA A 99 3.58 -10.99 -4.03
C ALA A 99 3.17 -11.57 -5.39
N GLN A 100 4.05 -12.33 -6.03
CA GLN A 100 3.74 -13.03 -7.27
C GLN A 100 2.66 -14.09 -7.09
N LYS A 101 2.74 -14.88 -6.03
CA LYS A 101 1.70 -15.89 -5.70
C LYS A 101 0.35 -15.25 -5.46
N ASP A 102 0.32 -14.13 -4.75
CA ASP A 102 -0.90 -13.42 -4.40
C ASP A 102 -1.40 -12.51 -5.53
N ASN A 103 -0.64 -12.38 -6.62
CA ASN A 103 -0.92 -11.45 -7.72
C ASN A 103 -1.14 -10.02 -7.21
N LEU A 104 -0.30 -9.58 -6.29
CA LEU A 104 -0.31 -8.24 -5.71
C LEU A 104 0.83 -7.42 -6.29
N ALA A 105 0.55 -6.22 -6.78
CA ALA A 105 1.56 -5.29 -7.25
C ALA A 105 2.51 -4.94 -6.10
N TYR A 106 3.82 -5.12 -6.30
CA TYR A 106 4.81 -4.96 -5.25
C TYR A 106 5.99 -4.12 -5.73
N LEU A 107 6.39 -3.14 -4.91
CA LEU A 107 7.51 -2.26 -5.15
C LEU A 107 8.49 -2.35 -3.97
N PRO A 108 9.58 -3.13 -4.09
CA PRO A 108 10.58 -3.21 -3.04
C PRO A 108 11.49 -1.97 -3.02
N GLY A 109 11.94 -1.59 -1.82
CA GLY A 109 13.05 -0.65 -1.67
C GLY A 109 14.35 -1.29 -2.10
N ILE A 110 15.29 -0.48 -2.60
CA ILE A 110 16.63 -0.91 -2.98
C ILE A 110 17.66 0.14 -2.57
N GLN A 111 18.93 -0.27 -2.40
CA GLN A 111 20.05 0.62 -2.16
C GLN A 111 21.17 0.47 -3.17
N THR A 112 21.23 -0.64 -3.89
CA THR A 112 22.32 -0.97 -4.81
C THR A 112 21.79 -1.25 -6.20
N SER A 113 22.65 -1.06 -7.21
CA SER A 113 22.33 -1.42 -8.58
C SER A 113 22.11 -2.93 -8.76
N SER A 114 22.81 -3.75 -7.98
CA SER A 114 22.63 -5.20 -8.02
C SER A 114 21.24 -5.63 -7.55
N GLU A 115 20.70 -4.96 -6.54
CA GLU A 115 19.32 -5.20 -6.08
C GLU A 115 18.29 -4.79 -7.15
N ALA A 116 18.57 -3.74 -7.91
CA ALA A 116 17.70 -3.28 -8.99
C ALA A 116 17.70 -4.24 -10.19
N MET A 117 18.79 -4.95 -10.41
CA MET A 117 18.95 -5.91 -11.53
C MET A 117 18.22 -7.20 -11.25
#